data_101b7ca997e53acf61d1bb6a5575b41a
#
_entry.id   101b7ca997e53acf61d1bb6a5575b41a
#
_cell.length_a   1.000
_cell.length_b   1.000
_cell.length_c   1.000
_cell.angle_alpha   90.00
_cell.angle_beta   90.00
_cell.angle_gamma   90.00
#
_symmetry.space_group_name_H-M   'P 1'
#
loop_
_entity.id
_entity.type
_entity.pdbx_description
1 polymer ?
#
loop_
_entity_poly.entity_id
_entity_poly.type
_entity_poly.pdbx_seq_one_letter_code
_entity_poly.pdbx_strand_id
1 'polypeptide(L)'
;MLPSFNQATPLLLSRLGRVGLPLLTALLLTACGSGSEEKTAEQTEAATEKPDADAPADVVRLSAPEQQAAGLALGHLEERPLGTGLAVSGTLDVPPESALAVAAPLGGFVESTSLLQGSRVRKGEVLAVIRNPEFVQLQQDYLEATSRLRYVKADLDRQRELYQQEVAPQKNFQRAQAEYDALRVQTQAQAARLRLAGLPVGGKLVSTAAVRAPRSGFVRAVNVTVGQSVTAADALFELVDPTHLHVELSVFERDVPRIQAGQLIRFALPSDSAAGRERTARVYLISRAINGPDRTVRVHGHLDQENDPALLPGLYVRATIETGRNTVPTLPDAAVVRYAGQTYGFIPASPAGSYRMIALPTGRSEDGYTEVKRPANLPATTAFVVKGAYSLLAKLKNTADED
;
A
#
# COMPACT_ATOMS: atom_id res chain seq x y z
N MET A 1 -39.37 35.19 18.00
CA MET A 1 -39.07 35.46 19.39
C MET A 1 -37.73 34.83 19.73
N LEU A 2 -36.68 35.66 19.69
CA LEU A 2 -35.39 35.38 20.31
C LEU A 2 -35.46 35.71 21.81
N PRO A 3 -34.61 35.18 22.67
CA PRO A 3 -33.43 35.95 22.98
C PRO A 3 -32.10 35.18 23.05
N SER A 4 -31.09 35.92 22.66
CA SER A 4 -29.68 35.86 22.91
C SER A 4 -29.27 36.01 24.38
N PHE A 5 -28.12 35.43 24.76
CA PHE A 5 -27.18 35.90 25.78
C PHE A 5 -25.91 35.04 25.64
N ASN A 6 -24.80 35.55 25.22
CA ASN A 6 -23.81 36.54 25.67
C ASN A 6 -22.76 35.92 26.65
N GLN A 7 -21.51 35.93 26.13
CA GLN A 7 -20.21 36.22 26.73
C GLN A 7 -19.77 35.52 28.04
N ALA A 8 -18.56 34.92 28.00
CA ALA A 8 -17.41 35.48 28.73
C ALA A 8 -16.16 34.60 28.61
N THR A 9 -15.12 35.14 28.02
CA THR A 9 -13.72 34.84 28.33
C THR A 9 -13.32 35.45 29.68
N PRO A 10 -12.29 34.93 30.38
CA PRO A 10 -11.14 35.80 30.59
C PRO A 10 -9.75 35.18 30.39
N LEU A 11 -8.87 36.05 29.96
CA LEU A 11 -7.41 36.09 30.00
C LEU A 11 -6.85 35.99 31.46
N LEU A 12 -5.63 35.45 31.59
CA LEU A 12 -4.55 35.81 32.53
C LEU A 12 -3.31 35.05 32.11
N LEU A 13 -2.30 35.64 31.52
CA LEU A 13 -1.21 36.53 31.91
C LEU A 13 -0.29 35.99 33.03
N SER A 14 1.00 36.04 32.63
CA SER A 14 2.24 36.28 33.40
C SER A 14 2.98 35.00 33.86
N ARG A 15 4.29 34.87 33.81
CA ARG A 15 5.49 35.73 33.91
C ARG A 15 6.70 34.95 33.37
N LEU A 16 7.57 35.49 32.57
CA LEU A 16 8.87 36.12 32.84
C LEU A 16 9.81 35.34 33.82
N GLY A 17 10.94 34.89 33.25
CA GLY A 17 12.13 34.50 33.98
C GLY A 17 13.35 34.59 33.07
N ARG A 18 13.97 35.76 33.05
CA ARG A 18 15.32 36.08 32.54
C ARG A 18 16.38 35.65 33.55
N VAL A 19 17.64 35.58 33.08
CA VAL A 19 18.95 35.55 33.78
C VAL A 19 19.73 34.32 33.32
N GLY A 20 20.94 34.32 32.79
CA GLY A 20 21.94 35.36 32.67
C GLY A 20 23.18 34.73 32.00
N LEU A 21 23.92 35.59 31.33
CA LEU A 21 25.27 35.39 30.75
C LEU A 21 26.32 35.68 31.85
N PRO A 22 27.51 35.05 31.90
CA PRO A 22 28.76 35.76 31.59
C PRO A 22 29.78 34.90 30.82
N LEU A 23 30.41 35.35 29.76
CA LEU A 23 31.61 36.17 29.59
C LEU A 23 32.76 35.82 30.56
N LEU A 24 33.86 35.23 30.07
CA LEU A 24 35.24 35.63 30.42
C LEU A 24 36.30 34.92 29.55
N THR A 25 36.98 35.66 28.74
CA THR A 25 38.41 36.04 28.67
C THR A 25 39.42 35.07 28.10
N ALA A 26 40.11 35.64 27.18
CA ALA A 26 41.33 35.32 26.45
C ALA A 26 42.53 35.04 27.37
N LEU A 27 43.50 34.22 26.86
CA LEU A 27 44.91 34.44 27.11
C LEU A 27 45.77 33.97 25.94
N LEU A 28 46.49 34.96 25.37
CA LEU A 28 47.62 34.84 24.46
C LEU A 28 48.85 34.42 25.25
N LEU A 29 49.71 33.54 24.69
CA LEU A 29 51.13 33.54 24.99
C LEU A 29 51.94 33.02 23.78
N THR A 30 52.70 33.93 23.24
CA THR A 30 53.80 33.81 22.31
C THR A 30 55.04 33.19 22.99
N ALA A 31 55.81 32.36 22.30
CA ALA A 31 57.25 32.24 22.52
C ALA A 31 57.95 31.75 21.25
N CYS A 32 58.86 32.55 20.77
CA CYS A 32 59.90 32.28 19.80
C CYS A 32 61.00 31.40 20.40
N GLY A 33 61.71 30.66 19.55
CA GLY A 33 62.96 29.98 19.90
C GLY A 33 63.63 29.42 18.66
N SER A 34 64.60 30.16 18.17
CA SER A 34 65.55 29.87 17.08
C SER A 34 66.64 28.83 17.49
N GLY A 35 67.14 28.09 16.50
CA GLY A 35 68.37 27.26 16.69
C GLY A 35 68.70 26.47 15.43
N SER A 36 69.57 27.06 14.64
CA SER A 36 70.33 26.44 13.52
C SER A 36 71.27 25.34 13.96
N GLU A 37 71.45 24.31 13.11
CA GLU A 37 72.76 23.88 12.70
C GLU A 37 72.73 22.87 11.53
N GLU A 38 73.58 23.17 10.59
CA GLU A 38 74.03 22.54 9.37
C GLU A 38 74.71 21.18 9.58
N LYS A 39 74.45 20.18 8.70
CA LYS A 39 75.52 19.35 8.16
C LYS A 39 75.15 18.62 6.86
N THR A 40 75.99 18.85 5.94
CA THR A 40 76.24 18.49 4.56
C THR A 40 76.36 17.02 4.26
N ALA A 41 76.10 16.67 3.01
CA ALA A 41 76.58 15.62 2.10
C ALA A 41 75.74 14.30 2.12
N GLU A 42 75.36 13.65 1.05
CA GLU A 42 76.04 13.41 -0.25
C GLU A 42 75.06 12.95 -1.29
N GLN A 43 75.22 13.30 -2.54
CA GLN A 43 74.42 13.03 -3.73
C GLN A 43 74.38 11.55 -4.11
N THR A 44 73.23 11.06 -4.48
CA THR A 44 73.08 10.03 -5.51
C THR A 44 71.95 10.41 -6.40
N GLU A 45 72.23 10.77 -7.63
CA GLU A 45 71.34 11.08 -8.70
C GLU A 45 70.51 9.81 -9.06
N ALA A 46 69.24 9.86 -8.82
CA ALA A 46 68.24 9.05 -9.53
C ALA A 46 67.28 10.00 -10.25
N ALA A 47 67.25 9.91 -11.55
CA ALA A 47 66.48 10.74 -12.42
C ALA A 47 65.00 10.70 -12.05
N THR A 48 64.53 11.75 -11.43
CA THR A 48 63.11 11.99 -11.19
C THR A 48 62.57 12.78 -12.40
N GLU A 49 61.82 12.10 -13.25
CA GLU A 49 60.98 12.78 -14.23
C GLU A 49 60.07 13.77 -13.48
N LYS A 50 60.20 15.03 -13.77
CA LYS A 50 59.31 16.09 -13.28
C LYS A 50 57.86 15.78 -13.72
N PRO A 51 56.89 15.89 -12.84
CA PRO A 51 55.51 15.91 -13.25
C PRO A 51 55.24 17.15 -14.11
N ASP A 52 54.63 16.96 -15.27
CA ASP A 52 54.13 18.05 -16.14
C ASP A 52 53.07 18.85 -15.36
N ALA A 53 53.46 20.03 -14.92
CA ALA A 53 52.64 20.95 -14.09
C ALA A 53 51.54 21.67 -14.88
N ASP A 54 51.01 21.08 -15.99
CA ASP A 54 49.99 21.75 -16.84
C ASP A 54 48.88 20.81 -17.34
N ALA A 55 48.60 19.71 -16.61
CA ALA A 55 47.42 18.89 -16.92
C ALA A 55 46.19 19.47 -16.23
N PRO A 56 45.10 19.70 -16.98
CA PRO A 56 43.81 20.13 -16.36
C PRO A 56 43.43 19.12 -15.29
N ALA A 57 42.87 19.59 -14.17
CA ALA A 57 42.48 18.81 -12.98
C ALA A 57 41.52 17.63 -13.25
N ASP A 58 41.03 17.49 -14.48
CA ASP A 58 40.11 16.45 -14.97
C ASP A 58 40.77 15.38 -15.84
N VAL A 59 42.10 15.42 -16.06
CA VAL A 59 42.84 14.49 -16.90
C VAL A 59 43.80 13.62 -16.10
N VAL A 60 43.69 12.31 -16.27
CA VAL A 60 44.61 11.33 -15.67
C VAL A 60 45.41 10.63 -16.75
N ARG A 61 46.71 10.41 -16.50
CA ARG A 61 47.61 9.69 -17.42
C ARG A 61 48.03 8.34 -16.82
N LEU A 62 47.96 7.31 -17.66
CA LEU A 62 48.39 5.96 -17.32
C LEU A 62 49.44 5.46 -18.33
N SER A 63 50.50 4.90 -17.83
CA SER A 63 51.48 4.16 -18.63
C SER A 63 50.87 2.88 -19.19
N ALA A 64 51.47 2.32 -20.25
CA ALA A 64 50.96 1.09 -20.88
C ALA A 64 50.79 -0.11 -19.92
N PRO A 65 51.75 -0.37 -18.97
CA PRO A 65 51.61 -1.40 -17.95
C PRO A 65 50.42 -1.14 -17.00
N GLU A 66 50.21 0.13 -16.59
CA GLU A 66 49.10 0.50 -15.70
C GLU A 66 47.75 0.35 -16.39
N GLN A 67 47.63 0.69 -17.68
CA GLN A 67 46.40 0.47 -18.47
C GLN A 67 46.04 -1.02 -18.52
N GLN A 68 47.04 -1.88 -18.71
CA GLN A 68 46.87 -3.32 -18.73
C GLN A 68 46.46 -3.86 -17.34
N ALA A 69 47.11 -3.39 -16.29
CA ALA A 69 46.80 -3.77 -14.90
C ALA A 69 45.40 -3.31 -14.50
N ALA A 70 44.95 -2.12 -14.94
CA ALA A 70 43.60 -1.59 -14.70
C ALA A 70 42.56 -2.28 -15.58
N GLY A 71 42.95 -3.11 -16.54
CA GLY A 71 42.06 -3.81 -17.47
C GLY A 71 41.17 -2.85 -18.29
N LEU A 72 41.78 -1.72 -18.73
CA LEU A 72 41.06 -0.71 -19.47
C LEU A 72 40.55 -1.25 -20.81
N ALA A 73 39.28 -1.01 -21.07
CA ALA A 73 38.68 -1.27 -22.39
C ALA A 73 37.94 -0.03 -22.88
N LEU A 74 38.06 0.26 -24.16
CA LEU A 74 37.32 1.32 -24.82
C LEU A 74 36.12 0.74 -25.57
N GLY A 75 35.02 1.47 -25.59
CA GLY A 75 33.83 1.13 -26.34
C GLY A 75 33.04 2.37 -26.70
N HIS A 76 31.93 2.18 -27.31
CA HIS A 76 31.02 3.24 -27.73
C HIS A 76 29.69 3.12 -26.96
N LEU A 77 28.90 4.18 -27.01
CA LEU A 77 27.52 4.10 -26.57
C LEU A 77 26.76 3.05 -27.36
N GLU A 78 26.10 2.14 -26.68
CA GLU A 78 25.27 1.12 -27.31
C GLU A 78 23.78 1.50 -27.12
N GLU A 79 23.03 1.46 -28.19
CA GLU A 79 21.59 1.62 -28.12
C GLU A 79 20.94 0.34 -27.62
N ARG A 80 20.33 0.37 -26.43
CA ARG A 80 19.67 -0.81 -25.84
C ARG A 80 18.26 -0.49 -25.40
N PRO A 81 17.33 -1.45 -25.57
CA PRO A 81 15.98 -1.30 -25.06
C PRO A 81 15.99 -1.47 -23.53
N LEU A 82 15.92 -0.37 -22.78
CA LEU A 82 15.70 -0.40 -21.34
C LEU A 82 14.23 -0.27 -21.01
N GLY A 83 13.78 -1.01 -20.00
CA GLY A 83 12.42 -0.96 -19.49
C GLY A 83 12.03 0.44 -19.01
N THR A 84 10.89 0.94 -19.43
CA THR A 84 10.33 2.19 -18.89
C THR A 84 9.43 1.86 -17.71
N GLY A 85 9.88 2.17 -16.48
CA GLY A 85 9.07 2.03 -15.28
C GLY A 85 8.40 3.35 -14.90
N LEU A 86 7.14 3.31 -14.50
CA LEU A 86 6.45 4.39 -13.86
C LEU A 86 6.40 4.13 -12.36
N ALA A 87 7.15 4.92 -11.58
CA ALA A 87 7.11 4.82 -10.12
C ALA A 87 5.80 5.42 -9.59
N VAL A 88 5.08 4.65 -8.81
CA VAL A 88 3.78 5.00 -8.22
C VAL A 88 3.70 4.48 -6.79
N SER A 89 2.74 4.98 -6.05
CA SER A 89 2.43 4.49 -4.71
C SER A 89 0.98 4.05 -4.61
N GLY A 90 0.69 3.24 -3.61
CA GLY A 90 -0.65 2.76 -3.37
C GLY A 90 -0.78 1.96 -2.10
N THR A 91 -1.83 1.18 -2.01
CA THR A 91 -2.13 0.31 -0.88
C THR A 91 -2.54 -1.08 -1.37
N LEU A 92 -2.35 -2.06 -0.51
CA LEU A 92 -3.03 -3.34 -0.67
C LEU A 92 -4.45 -3.20 -0.15
N ASP A 93 -5.42 -3.70 -0.88
CA ASP A 93 -6.81 -3.74 -0.43
C ASP A 93 -7.48 -5.04 -0.87
N VAL A 94 -8.65 -5.30 -0.32
CA VAL A 94 -9.49 -6.42 -0.73
C VAL A 94 -10.57 -5.94 -1.69
N PRO A 95 -11.00 -6.76 -2.64
CA PRO A 95 -12.15 -6.42 -3.47
C PRO A 95 -13.41 -6.24 -2.59
N PRO A 96 -14.37 -5.39 -3.01
CA PRO A 96 -15.60 -5.11 -2.24
C PRO A 96 -16.38 -6.35 -1.84
N GLU A 97 -16.32 -7.41 -2.63
CA GLU A 97 -16.95 -8.71 -2.35
C GLU A 97 -16.28 -9.49 -1.21
N SER A 98 -15.02 -9.16 -0.88
CA SER A 98 -14.25 -9.75 0.23
C SER A 98 -14.34 -8.93 1.52
N ALA A 99 -14.94 -7.76 1.48
CA ALA A 99 -15.28 -6.94 2.64
C ALA A 99 -16.78 -7.05 2.95
N LEU A 100 -17.12 -7.29 4.19
CA LEU A 100 -18.50 -7.51 4.61
C LEU A 100 -18.81 -6.77 5.90
N ALA A 101 -19.80 -5.90 5.86
CA ALA A 101 -20.39 -5.30 7.05
C ALA A 101 -21.48 -6.23 7.60
N VAL A 102 -21.39 -6.58 8.88
CA VAL A 102 -22.40 -7.38 9.59
C VAL A 102 -23.20 -6.47 10.49
N ALA A 103 -24.49 -6.35 10.22
CA ALA A 103 -25.45 -5.61 11.01
C ALA A 103 -26.37 -6.54 11.78
N ALA A 104 -27.05 -6.03 12.81
CA ALA A 104 -28.14 -6.75 13.44
C ALA A 104 -29.37 -6.79 12.52
N PRO A 105 -30.05 -7.92 12.35
CA PRO A 105 -31.29 -7.99 11.57
C PRO A 105 -32.41 -7.08 12.11
N LEU A 106 -32.43 -6.91 13.42
CA LEU A 106 -33.30 -5.98 14.16
C LEU A 106 -32.47 -5.29 15.24
N GLY A 107 -32.83 -4.05 15.57
CA GLY A 107 -32.18 -3.29 16.63
C GLY A 107 -32.37 -3.92 18.03
N GLY A 108 -31.73 -3.33 19.01
CA GLY A 108 -31.77 -3.76 20.40
C GLY A 108 -30.54 -3.34 21.19
N PHE A 109 -30.27 -4.02 22.29
CA PHE A 109 -29.09 -3.79 23.11
C PHE A 109 -28.10 -4.94 22.97
N VAL A 110 -26.83 -4.62 22.80
CA VAL A 110 -25.76 -5.63 22.78
C VAL A 110 -25.62 -6.25 24.16
N GLU A 111 -25.96 -7.53 24.28
CA GLU A 111 -25.86 -8.26 25.56
C GLU A 111 -24.45 -8.81 25.77
N SER A 112 -23.84 -9.33 24.70
CA SER A 112 -22.48 -9.84 24.76
C SER A 112 -21.81 -9.82 23.39
N THR A 113 -20.50 -9.62 23.39
CA THR A 113 -19.57 -9.89 22.29
C THR A 113 -18.22 -10.26 22.89
N SER A 114 -17.56 -11.25 22.34
CA SER A 114 -16.22 -11.68 22.77
C SER A 114 -15.15 -11.48 21.70
N LEU A 115 -15.51 -10.87 20.57
CA LEU A 115 -14.61 -10.72 19.44
C LEU A 115 -13.72 -9.51 19.59
N LEU A 116 -12.47 -9.69 19.20
CA LEU A 116 -11.47 -8.64 19.09
C LEU A 116 -11.12 -8.43 17.60
N GLN A 117 -10.66 -7.23 17.28
CA GLN A 117 -10.07 -6.96 15.99
C GLN A 117 -8.91 -7.95 15.70
N GLY A 118 -8.85 -8.50 14.50
CA GLY A 118 -7.89 -9.54 14.12
C GLY A 118 -8.35 -10.97 14.40
N SER A 119 -9.45 -11.19 15.13
CA SER A 119 -9.99 -12.53 15.38
C SER A 119 -10.43 -13.19 14.07
N ARG A 120 -10.10 -14.48 13.92
CA ARG A 120 -10.63 -15.30 12.82
C ARG A 120 -12.02 -15.80 13.19
N VAL A 121 -12.96 -15.69 12.25
CA VAL A 121 -14.32 -16.18 12.42
C VAL A 121 -14.71 -17.17 11.32
N ARG A 122 -15.58 -18.12 11.64
CA ARG A 122 -16.12 -19.10 10.70
C ARG A 122 -17.56 -18.72 10.33
N LYS A 123 -17.98 -19.12 9.12
CA LYS A 123 -19.37 -18.97 8.71
C LYS A 123 -20.33 -19.60 9.74
N GLY A 124 -21.35 -18.84 10.18
CA GLY A 124 -22.32 -19.25 11.19
C GLY A 124 -21.90 -19.03 12.64
N GLU A 125 -20.65 -18.64 12.91
CA GLU A 125 -20.15 -18.33 14.25
C GLU A 125 -20.90 -17.11 14.85
N VAL A 126 -21.16 -17.15 16.16
CA VAL A 126 -21.84 -16.07 16.86
C VAL A 126 -20.85 -14.94 17.11
N LEU A 127 -21.16 -13.76 16.60
CA LEU A 127 -20.34 -12.56 16.74
C LEU A 127 -20.79 -11.71 17.94
N ALA A 128 -22.10 -11.58 18.12
CA ALA A 128 -22.72 -10.89 19.23
C ALA A 128 -24.09 -11.48 19.54
N VAL A 129 -24.57 -11.21 20.75
CA VAL A 129 -25.93 -11.48 21.16
C VAL A 129 -26.64 -10.15 21.40
N ILE A 130 -27.78 -9.96 20.76
CA ILE A 130 -28.61 -8.76 20.86
C ILE A 130 -29.86 -9.12 21.68
N ARG A 131 -30.19 -8.31 22.66
CA ARG A 131 -31.42 -8.40 23.45
C ARG A 131 -32.41 -7.33 23.00
N ASN A 132 -33.63 -7.77 22.69
CA ASN A 132 -34.73 -6.87 22.34
C ASN A 132 -36.05 -7.48 22.83
N PRO A 133 -36.85 -6.74 23.65
CA PRO A 133 -38.19 -7.17 24.08
C PRO A 133 -39.15 -7.46 22.90
N GLU A 134 -39.00 -6.79 21.78
CA GLU A 134 -39.80 -6.99 20.56
C GLU A 134 -39.68 -8.42 20.02
N PHE A 135 -38.56 -9.10 20.28
CA PHE A 135 -38.38 -10.49 19.88
C PHE A 135 -39.41 -11.43 20.49
N VAL A 136 -39.84 -11.16 21.74
CA VAL A 136 -40.91 -11.91 22.40
C VAL A 136 -42.24 -11.69 21.71
N GLN A 137 -42.55 -10.45 21.34
CA GLN A 137 -43.80 -10.11 20.63
C GLN A 137 -43.89 -10.81 19.24
N LEU A 138 -42.80 -10.75 18.45
CA LEU A 138 -42.75 -11.44 17.16
C LEU A 138 -43.00 -12.95 17.27
N GLN A 139 -42.47 -13.59 18.31
CA GLN A 139 -42.70 -15.01 18.55
C GLN A 139 -44.12 -15.30 19.03
N GLN A 140 -44.67 -14.43 19.87
CA GLN A 140 -46.04 -14.52 20.33
C GLN A 140 -47.03 -14.45 19.13
N ASP A 141 -46.87 -13.43 18.27
CA ASP A 141 -47.73 -13.25 17.09
C ASP A 141 -47.72 -14.51 16.17
N TYR A 142 -46.54 -15.13 16.01
CA TYR A 142 -46.41 -16.39 15.24
C TYR A 142 -47.14 -17.55 15.92
N LEU A 143 -46.99 -17.72 17.25
CA LEU A 143 -47.60 -18.82 17.99
C LEU A 143 -49.12 -18.68 18.01
N GLU A 144 -49.66 -17.45 18.16
CA GLU A 144 -51.07 -17.16 18.08
C GLU A 144 -51.64 -17.49 16.68
N ALA A 145 -50.98 -17.01 15.62
CA ALA A 145 -51.35 -17.30 14.26
C ALA A 145 -51.35 -18.82 13.94
N THR A 146 -50.33 -19.53 14.46
CA THR A 146 -50.22 -20.98 14.30
C THR A 146 -51.32 -21.72 15.05
N SER A 147 -51.70 -21.28 16.24
CA SER A 147 -52.77 -21.87 17.03
C SER A 147 -54.11 -21.66 16.32
N ARG A 148 -54.37 -20.46 15.82
CA ARG A 148 -55.57 -20.15 15.06
C ARG A 148 -55.64 -20.92 13.74
N LEU A 149 -54.52 -21.06 13.04
CA LEU A 149 -54.45 -21.86 11.79
C LEU A 149 -54.84 -23.32 12.03
N ARG A 150 -54.44 -23.92 13.14
CA ARG A 150 -54.83 -25.30 13.51
C ARG A 150 -56.33 -25.42 13.71
N TYR A 151 -56.95 -24.46 14.40
CA TYR A 151 -58.37 -24.42 14.63
C TYR A 151 -59.15 -24.31 13.30
N VAL A 152 -58.77 -23.35 12.44
CA VAL A 152 -59.42 -23.11 11.14
C VAL A 152 -59.20 -24.29 10.19
N LYS A 153 -58.03 -24.95 10.28
CA LYS A 153 -57.81 -26.20 9.51
C LYS A 153 -58.80 -27.30 9.89
N ALA A 154 -59.01 -27.51 11.19
CA ALA A 154 -59.96 -28.51 11.67
C ALA A 154 -61.42 -28.18 11.26
N ASP A 155 -61.74 -26.87 11.25
CA ASP A 155 -63.08 -26.43 10.76
C ASP A 155 -63.21 -26.65 9.25
N LEU A 156 -62.21 -26.34 8.45
CA LEU A 156 -62.17 -26.59 7.02
C LEU A 156 -62.34 -28.08 6.71
N ASP A 157 -61.62 -28.95 7.44
CA ASP A 157 -61.70 -30.41 7.24
C ASP A 157 -63.12 -30.89 7.53
N ARG A 158 -63.75 -30.42 8.63
CA ARG A 158 -65.14 -30.71 8.96
C ARG A 158 -66.13 -30.21 7.90
N GLN A 159 -66.01 -28.94 7.45
CA GLN A 159 -66.88 -28.35 6.39
C GLN A 159 -66.70 -29.11 5.07
N ARG A 160 -65.52 -29.61 4.77
CA ARG A 160 -65.29 -30.42 3.58
C ARG A 160 -66.01 -31.79 3.67
N GLU A 161 -65.99 -32.47 4.80
CA GLU A 161 -66.72 -33.70 5.02
C GLU A 161 -68.24 -33.52 4.94
N LEU A 162 -68.78 -32.49 5.59
CA LEU A 162 -70.20 -32.16 5.51
C LEU A 162 -70.67 -31.78 4.11
N TYR A 163 -69.87 -31.11 3.33
CA TYR A 163 -70.14 -30.78 1.91
C TYR A 163 -70.13 -32.05 1.06
N GLN A 164 -69.17 -32.94 1.26
CA GLN A 164 -69.06 -34.21 0.52
C GLN A 164 -70.24 -35.15 0.81
N GLN A 165 -70.83 -35.03 2.01
CA GLN A 165 -72.04 -35.78 2.42
C GLN A 165 -73.35 -35.07 2.03
N GLU A 166 -73.25 -33.95 1.27
CA GLU A 166 -74.42 -33.13 0.86
C GLU A 166 -75.24 -32.55 2.02
N VAL A 167 -74.66 -32.48 3.23
CA VAL A 167 -75.31 -31.98 4.45
C VAL A 167 -75.12 -30.44 4.60
N ALA A 168 -74.06 -29.86 4.06
CA ALA A 168 -73.79 -28.43 4.14
C ALA A 168 -73.70 -27.73 2.77
N PRO A 169 -74.10 -26.42 2.68
CA PRO A 169 -73.99 -25.68 1.44
C PRO A 169 -72.53 -25.46 1.04
N GLN A 170 -72.24 -25.53 -0.26
CA GLN A 170 -70.91 -25.25 -0.84
C GLN A 170 -70.30 -23.92 -0.36
N LYS A 171 -71.08 -22.91 -0.11
CA LYS A 171 -70.68 -21.60 0.40
C LYS A 171 -69.94 -21.70 1.71
N ASN A 172 -70.34 -22.62 2.62
CA ASN A 172 -69.66 -22.78 3.92
C ASN A 172 -68.27 -23.36 3.75
N PHE A 173 -68.11 -24.39 2.91
CA PHE A 173 -66.83 -24.96 2.54
C PHE A 173 -65.89 -23.90 1.91
N GLN A 174 -66.38 -23.13 0.90
CA GLN A 174 -65.60 -22.09 0.24
C GLN A 174 -65.14 -21.00 1.21
N ARG A 175 -65.98 -20.60 2.20
CA ARG A 175 -65.64 -19.64 3.22
C ARG A 175 -64.54 -20.18 4.16
N ALA A 176 -64.71 -21.42 4.65
CA ALA A 176 -63.70 -22.05 5.50
C ALA A 176 -62.34 -22.22 4.77
N GLN A 177 -62.41 -22.57 3.46
CA GLN A 177 -61.21 -22.66 2.63
C GLN A 177 -60.50 -21.29 2.50
N ALA A 178 -61.26 -20.22 2.22
CA ALA A 178 -60.69 -18.89 2.08
C ALA A 178 -60.07 -18.39 3.41
N GLU A 179 -60.71 -18.67 4.56
CA GLU A 179 -60.19 -18.30 5.87
C GLU A 179 -58.91 -19.08 6.20
N TYR A 180 -58.88 -20.39 5.90
CA TYR A 180 -57.67 -21.20 6.07
C TYR A 180 -56.52 -20.68 5.22
N ASP A 181 -56.77 -20.38 3.93
CA ASP A 181 -55.69 -19.93 3.03
C ASP A 181 -55.14 -18.57 3.47
N ALA A 182 -55.99 -17.64 3.90
CA ALA A 182 -55.56 -16.34 4.45
C ALA A 182 -54.66 -16.49 5.67
N LEU A 183 -55.08 -17.31 6.64
CA LEU A 183 -54.30 -17.56 7.85
C LEU A 183 -53.02 -18.33 7.60
N ARG A 184 -53.02 -19.25 6.62
CA ARG A 184 -51.80 -19.95 6.20
C ARG A 184 -50.75 -18.99 5.69
N VAL A 185 -51.12 -18.05 4.80
CA VAL A 185 -50.22 -17.02 4.28
C VAL A 185 -49.72 -16.12 5.42
N GLN A 186 -50.61 -15.70 6.34
CA GLN A 186 -50.18 -14.88 7.51
C GLN A 186 -49.17 -15.62 8.37
N THR A 187 -49.38 -16.91 8.71
CA THR A 187 -48.46 -17.70 9.51
C THR A 187 -47.15 -17.88 8.81
N GLN A 188 -47.14 -18.11 7.48
CA GLN A 188 -45.90 -18.19 6.70
C GLN A 188 -45.11 -16.89 6.73
N ALA A 189 -45.79 -15.74 6.61
CA ALA A 189 -45.15 -14.41 6.69
C ALA A 189 -44.52 -14.18 8.09
N GLN A 190 -45.22 -14.54 9.17
CA GLN A 190 -44.69 -14.45 10.52
C GLN A 190 -43.45 -15.36 10.70
N ALA A 191 -43.49 -16.59 10.23
CA ALA A 191 -42.35 -17.49 10.26
C ALA A 191 -41.14 -16.94 9.48
N ALA A 192 -41.37 -16.30 8.33
CA ALA A 192 -40.31 -15.67 7.56
C ALA A 192 -39.69 -14.49 8.32
N ARG A 193 -40.49 -13.64 8.99
CA ARG A 193 -39.99 -12.54 9.86
C ARG A 193 -39.11 -13.07 10.98
N LEU A 194 -39.50 -14.14 11.66
CA LEU A 194 -38.69 -14.76 12.71
C LEU A 194 -37.33 -15.25 12.18
N ARG A 195 -37.32 -15.91 11.02
CA ARG A 195 -36.07 -16.37 10.40
C ARG A 195 -35.13 -15.21 10.04
N LEU A 196 -35.69 -14.14 9.46
CA LEU A 196 -34.93 -12.93 9.14
C LEU A 196 -34.35 -12.27 10.38
N ALA A 197 -35.08 -12.31 11.50
CA ALA A 197 -34.62 -11.81 12.79
C ALA A 197 -33.59 -12.71 13.47
N GLY A 198 -33.26 -13.89 12.91
CA GLY A 198 -32.39 -14.87 13.54
C GLY A 198 -33.02 -15.59 14.73
N LEU A 199 -34.36 -15.55 14.85
CA LEU A 199 -35.12 -16.14 15.94
C LEU A 199 -35.63 -17.56 15.57
N PRO A 200 -35.82 -18.44 16.58
CA PRO A 200 -36.39 -19.75 16.35
C PRO A 200 -37.86 -19.66 15.92
N VAL A 201 -38.25 -20.49 14.97
CA VAL A 201 -39.65 -20.62 14.54
C VAL A 201 -40.32 -21.68 15.41
N GLY A 202 -40.99 -21.24 16.47
CA GLY A 202 -41.60 -22.12 17.48
C GLY A 202 -40.66 -22.42 18.65
N GLY A 203 -41.18 -23.17 19.64
CA GLY A 203 -40.44 -23.54 20.85
C GLY A 203 -40.58 -22.52 21.98
N LYS A 204 -39.51 -22.42 22.81
CA LYS A 204 -39.49 -21.49 23.97
C LYS A 204 -39.28 -20.06 23.49
N LEU A 205 -40.01 -19.10 24.07
CA LEU A 205 -39.80 -17.68 23.82
C LEU A 205 -38.44 -17.24 24.29
N VAL A 206 -37.72 -16.50 23.45
CA VAL A 206 -36.42 -15.93 23.76
C VAL A 206 -36.44 -14.42 23.52
N SER A 207 -35.73 -13.66 24.36
CA SER A 207 -35.58 -12.21 24.26
C SER A 207 -34.27 -11.81 23.59
N THR A 208 -33.49 -12.79 23.16
CA THR A 208 -32.17 -12.57 22.58
C THR A 208 -32.05 -13.24 21.20
N ALA A 209 -31.28 -12.61 20.31
CA ALA A 209 -30.94 -13.13 19.00
C ALA A 209 -29.43 -13.10 18.79
N ALA A 210 -28.90 -14.16 18.19
CA ALA A 210 -27.48 -14.25 17.86
C ALA A 210 -27.20 -13.63 16.47
N VAL A 211 -26.34 -12.63 16.42
CA VAL A 211 -25.76 -12.12 15.19
C VAL A 211 -24.63 -13.05 14.76
N ARG A 212 -24.73 -13.61 13.55
CA ARG A 212 -23.79 -14.63 13.08
C ARG A 212 -23.02 -14.17 11.86
N ALA A 213 -21.78 -14.67 11.73
CA ALA A 213 -20.96 -14.44 10.56
C ALA A 213 -21.58 -15.10 9.30
N PRO A 214 -21.90 -14.34 8.24
CA PRO A 214 -22.45 -14.92 7.01
C PRO A 214 -21.39 -15.64 6.17
N ARG A 215 -20.11 -15.28 6.36
CA ARG A 215 -18.94 -15.93 5.74
C ARG A 215 -17.81 -16.08 6.75
N SER A 216 -16.84 -16.97 6.45
CA SER A 216 -15.58 -17.04 7.19
C SER A 216 -14.67 -15.87 6.78
N GLY A 217 -13.80 -15.43 7.70
CA GLY A 217 -12.89 -14.32 7.47
C GLY A 217 -12.22 -13.86 8.76
N PHE A 218 -11.76 -12.62 8.77
CA PHE A 218 -11.14 -11.97 9.93
C PHE A 218 -11.92 -10.72 10.30
N VAL A 219 -11.98 -10.41 11.58
CA VAL A 219 -12.60 -9.19 12.09
C VAL A 219 -11.67 -8.00 11.82
N ARG A 220 -12.07 -7.13 10.89
CA ARG A 220 -11.35 -5.88 10.57
C ARG A 220 -11.64 -4.80 11.60
N ALA A 221 -12.91 -4.66 11.99
CA ALA A 221 -13.34 -3.68 12.98
C ALA A 221 -14.48 -4.24 13.83
N VAL A 222 -14.51 -3.82 15.11
CA VAL A 222 -15.61 -4.05 16.05
C VAL A 222 -16.17 -2.68 16.41
N ASN A 223 -17.37 -2.36 15.93
CA ASN A 223 -17.99 -1.04 16.04
C ASN A 223 -19.05 -0.99 17.15
N VAL A 224 -19.03 -1.98 18.06
CA VAL A 224 -20.01 -2.09 19.13
C VAL A 224 -19.37 -2.40 20.49
N THR A 225 -20.03 -1.96 21.54
CA THR A 225 -19.69 -2.29 22.93
C THR A 225 -20.86 -2.93 23.64
N VAL A 226 -20.58 -3.77 24.65
CA VAL A 226 -21.62 -4.39 25.48
C VAL A 226 -22.46 -3.31 26.18
N GLY A 227 -23.77 -3.45 26.12
CA GLY A 227 -24.74 -2.48 26.66
C GLY A 227 -25.15 -1.37 25.68
N GLN A 228 -24.48 -1.23 24.52
CA GLN A 228 -24.82 -0.25 23.51
C GLN A 228 -26.16 -0.58 22.85
N SER A 229 -26.98 0.48 22.62
CA SER A 229 -28.17 0.38 21.78
C SER A 229 -27.76 0.46 20.30
N VAL A 230 -28.27 -0.45 19.48
CA VAL A 230 -27.98 -0.56 18.06
C VAL A 230 -29.26 -0.68 17.23
N THR A 231 -29.20 -0.23 16.01
CA THR A 231 -30.28 -0.32 15.02
C THR A 231 -29.94 -1.31 13.91
N ALA A 232 -30.90 -1.66 13.07
CA ALA A 232 -30.67 -2.53 11.92
C ALA A 232 -29.77 -1.90 10.84
N ALA A 233 -29.53 -0.59 10.89
CA ALA A 233 -28.66 0.13 9.97
C ALA A 233 -27.20 0.14 10.43
N ASP A 234 -26.91 -0.16 11.70
CA ASP A 234 -25.59 -0.07 12.27
C ASP A 234 -24.74 -1.30 11.87
N ALA A 235 -23.59 -1.04 11.25
CA ALA A 235 -22.58 -2.07 11.02
C ALA A 235 -21.88 -2.39 12.33
N LEU A 236 -22.18 -3.55 12.92
CA LEU A 236 -21.63 -3.99 14.20
C LEU A 236 -20.18 -4.50 14.06
N PHE A 237 -19.93 -5.23 12.97
CA PHE A 237 -18.63 -5.81 12.66
C PHE A 237 -18.30 -5.59 11.19
N GLU A 238 -17.05 -5.37 10.92
CA GLU A 238 -16.50 -5.46 9.56
C GLU A 238 -15.65 -6.73 9.48
N LEU A 239 -16.03 -7.61 8.58
CA LEU A 239 -15.29 -8.82 8.28
C LEU A 239 -14.55 -8.66 6.96
N VAL A 240 -13.36 -9.23 6.85
CA VAL A 240 -12.52 -9.21 5.65
C VAL A 240 -12.00 -10.60 5.36
N ASP A 241 -12.01 -10.98 4.10
CA ASP A 241 -11.35 -12.18 3.60
C ASP A 241 -10.08 -11.76 2.84
N PRO A 242 -8.88 -11.94 3.43
CA PRO A 242 -7.63 -11.52 2.82
C PRO A 242 -7.07 -12.50 1.79
N THR A 243 -7.81 -13.54 1.39
CA THR A 243 -7.34 -14.53 0.41
C THR A 243 -7.12 -13.94 -0.98
N HIS A 244 -7.86 -12.88 -1.32
CA HIS A 244 -7.72 -12.17 -2.59
C HIS A 244 -7.39 -10.71 -2.32
N LEU A 245 -6.10 -10.39 -2.37
CA LEU A 245 -5.61 -9.03 -2.25
C LEU A 245 -5.36 -8.43 -3.64
N HIS A 246 -5.67 -7.16 -3.76
CA HIS A 246 -5.34 -6.35 -4.92
C HIS A 246 -4.34 -5.27 -4.51
N VAL A 247 -3.42 -4.92 -5.39
CA VAL A 247 -2.67 -3.68 -5.26
C VAL A 247 -3.49 -2.57 -5.91
N GLU A 248 -3.81 -1.53 -5.16
CA GLU A 248 -4.50 -0.34 -5.63
C GLU A 248 -3.51 0.82 -5.70
N LEU A 249 -3.17 1.24 -6.92
CA LEU A 249 -2.16 2.25 -7.20
C LEU A 249 -2.81 3.58 -7.59
N SER A 250 -2.24 4.67 -7.10
CA SER A 250 -2.64 6.03 -7.48
C SER A 250 -1.69 6.54 -8.56
N VAL A 251 -2.22 6.78 -9.76
CA VAL A 251 -1.47 7.21 -10.93
C VAL A 251 -1.93 8.61 -11.34
N PHE A 252 -0.99 9.52 -11.59
CA PHE A 252 -1.34 10.86 -12.07
C PHE A 252 -1.97 10.80 -13.48
N GLU A 253 -2.96 11.65 -13.73
CA GLU A 253 -3.70 11.75 -14.99
C GLU A 253 -2.79 11.77 -16.24
N ARG A 254 -1.68 12.54 -16.18
CA ARG A 254 -0.71 12.67 -17.28
C ARG A 254 -0.02 11.36 -17.66
N ASP A 255 0.07 10.40 -16.72
CA ASP A 255 0.80 9.15 -16.90
C ASP A 255 -0.13 7.98 -17.30
N VAL A 256 -1.45 8.14 -17.13
CA VAL A 256 -2.46 7.12 -17.45
C VAL A 256 -2.39 6.63 -18.90
N PRO A 257 -2.15 7.47 -19.94
CA PRO A 257 -2.08 6.99 -21.31
C PRO A 257 -0.94 5.96 -21.58
N ARG A 258 0.02 5.85 -20.67
CA ARG A 258 1.15 4.92 -20.75
C ARG A 258 0.83 3.55 -20.13
N ILE A 259 -0.31 3.43 -19.43
CA ILE A 259 -0.68 2.23 -18.68
C ILE A 259 -1.70 1.42 -19.50
N GLN A 260 -1.49 0.11 -19.51
CA GLN A 260 -2.36 -0.84 -20.18
C GLN A 260 -2.60 -2.05 -19.29
N ALA A 261 -3.76 -2.68 -19.43
CA ALA A 261 -4.06 -3.94 -18.75
C ALA A 261 -3.02 -5.01 -19.14
N GLY A 262 -2.64 -5.84 -18.19
CA GLY A 262 -1.65 -6.91 -18.35
C GLY A 262 -0.19 -6.49 -18.10
N GLN A 263 0.12 -5.18 -17.97
CA GLN A 263 1.46 -4.71 -17.64
C GLN A 263 1.91 -5.23 -16.26
N LEU A 264 3.20 -5.54 -16.14
CA LEU A 264 3.79 -6.00 -14.89
C LEU A 264 3.93 -4.83 -13.91
N ILE A 265 3.53 -5.07 -12.68
CA ILE A 265 3.74 -4.21 -11.54
C ILE A 265 4.74 -4.90 -10.63
N ARG A 266 5.86 -4.25 -10.34
CA ARG A 266 6.78 -4.64 -9.26
C ARG A 266 6.49 -3.77 -8.07
N PHE A 267 6.32 -4.37 -6.92
CA PHE A 267 6.06 -3.60 -5.71
C PHE A 267 6.81 -4.15 -4.50
N ALA A 268 7.10 -3.28 -3.56
CA ALA A 268 7.73 -3.61 -2.30
C ALA A 268 7.01 -2.91 -1.14
N LEU A 269 7.01 -3.56 0.01
CA LEU A 269 6.59 -2.94 1.27
C LEU A 269 7.74 -2.05 1.79
N PRO A 270 7.44 -0.95 2.50
CA PRO A 270 8.48 -0.15 3.16
C PRO A 270 9.39 -0.95 4.09
N SER A 271 8.84 -1.99 4.74
CA SER A 271 9.56 -2.93 5.61
C SER A 271 10.57 -3.80 4.87
N ASP A 272 10.37 -4.05 3.56
CA ASP A 272 11.24 -4.91 2.77
C ASP A 272 12.42 -4.17 2.15
N SER A 273 12.51 -2.84 2.31
CA SER A 273 13.54 -2.00 1.69
C SER A 273 14.96 -2.43 2.04
N ALA A 274 15.18 -2.99 3.22
CA ALA A 274 16.48 -3.52 3.65
C ALA A 274 16.80 -4.90 3.08
N ALA A 275 15.79 -5.69 2.73
CA ALA A 275 15.92 -7.07 2.25
C ALA A 275 15.85 -7.21 0.72
N GLY A 276 15.53 -6.11 0.00
CA GLY A 276 15.39 -6.11 -1.47
C GLY A 276 14.28 -7.04 -2.00
N ARG A 277 13.31 -7.39 -1.16
CA ARG A 277 12.23 -8.31 -1.57
C ARG A 277 11.20 -7.57 -2.42
N GLU A 278 11.17 -7.87 -3.69
CA GLU A 278 10.14 -7.42 -4.62
C GLU A 278 9.06 -8.50 -4.81
N ARG A 279 7.85 -8.03 -5.01
CA ARG A 279 6.69 -8.84 -5.37
C ARG A 279 6.12 -8.36 -6.69
N THR A 280 5.39 -9.23 -7.38
CA THR A 280 4.82 -8.92 -8.68
C THR A 280 3.30 -8.98 -8.66
N ALA A 281 2.72 -8.12 -9.48
CA ALA A 281 1.29 -8.06 -9.77
C ALA A 281 1.11 -7.68 -11.24
N ARG A 282 -0.11 -7.80 -11.76
CA ARG A 282 -0.45 -7.37 -13.13
C ARG A 282 -1.58 -6.39 -13.10
N VAL A 283 -1.45 -5.34 -13.91
CA VAL A 283 -2.54 -4.37 -14.12
C VAL A 283 -3.77 -5.11 -14.63
N TYR A 284 -4.83 -5.08 -13.83
CA TYR A 284 -6.11 -5.70 -14.14
C TYR A 284 -7.11 -4.66 -14.65
N LEU A 285 -7.28 -3.56 -13.92
CA LEU A 285 -8.27 -2.54 -14.22
C LEU A 285 -7.67 -1.14 -14.05
N ILE A 286 -7.96 -0.25 -14.98
CA ILE A 286 -7.64 1.17 -14.92
C ILE A 286 -8.97 1.92 -14.78
N SER A 287 -9.15 2.65 -13.69
CA SER A 287 -10.35 3.47 -13.48
C SER A 287 -10.47 4.52 -14.60
N ARG A 288 -11.71 4.82 -14.96
CA ARG A 288 -12.02 5.90 -15.92
C ARG A 288 -12.48 7.19 -15.22
N ALA A 289 -12.31 7.26 -13.91
CA ALA A 289 -12.65 8.42 -13.11
C ALA A 289 -11.40 8.97 -12.42
N ILE A 290 -11.29 10.29 -12.39
CA ILE A 290 -10.26 10.99 -11.63
C ILE A 290 -10.75 11.15 -10.20
N ASN A 291 -9.92 10.79 -9.24
CA ASN A 291 -10.24 10.84 -7.82
C ASN A 291 -9.49 11.96 -7.10
N GLY A 292 -10.22 12.64 -6.24
CA GLY A 292 -9.69 13.60 -5.27
C GLY A 292 -9.01 14.84 -5.85
N PRO A 293 -8.49 15.69 -4.95
CA PRO A 293 -7.79 16.93 -5.31
C PRO A 293 -6.46 16.66 -6.02
N ASP A 294 -5.84 15.50 -5.80
CA ASP A 294 -4.54 15.13 -6.36
C ASP A 294 -4.60 14.70 -7.83
N ARG A 295 -5.79 14.70 -8.44
CA ARG A 295 -6.04 14.32 -9.84
C ARG A 295 -5.38 12.99 -10.21
N THR A 296 -5.61 11.98 -9.40
CA THR A 296 -5.12 10.63 -9.64
C THR A 296 -6.20 9.70 -10.19
N VAL A 297 -5.78 8.71 -10.94
CA VAL A 297 -6.61 7.60 -11.42
C VAL A 297 -6.19 6.34 -10.67
N ARG A 298 -7.16 5.55 -10.21
CA ARG A 298 -6.89 4.28 -9.55
C ARG A 298 -6.59 3.19 -10.58
N VAL A 299 -5.52 2.47 -10.34
CA VAL A 299 -5.12 1.30 -11.12
C VAL A 299 -5.09 0.10 -10.17
N HIS A 300 -5.89 -0.91 -10.50
CA HIS A 300 -5.96 -2.15 -9.73
C HIS A 300 -5.09 -3.20 -10.38
N GLY A 301 -4.27 -3.87 -9.58
CA GLY A 301 -3.43 -4.98 -10.00
C GLY A 301 -3.72 -6.25 -9.21
N HIS A 302 -3.81 -7.38 -9.90
CA HIS A 302 -3.88 -8.70 -9.27
C HIS A 302 -2.48 -9.17 -8.93
N LEU A 303 -2.30 -9.70 -7.73
CA LEU A 303 -1.03 -10.26 -7.29
C LEU A 303 -0.76 -11.60 -8.00
N ASP A 304 0.49 -11.81 -8.42
CA ASP A 304 0.91 -13.11 -8.97
C ASP A 304 1.03 -14.17 -7.86
N GLN A 305 1.21 -13.75 -6.60
CA GLN A 305 1.27 -14.61 -5.40
C GLN A 305 0.31 -14.08 -4.34
N GLU A 306 -0.85 -14.72 -4.20
CA GLU A 306 -1.91 -14.30 -3.28
C GLU A 306 -1.70 -14.73 -1.82
N ASN A 307 -0.89 -15.78 -1.58
CA ASN A 307 -0.77 -16.42 -0.26
C ASN A 307 0.48 -16.00 0.54
N ASP A 308 0.90 -14.75 0.46
CA ASP A 308 1.98 -14.24 1.30
C ASP A 308 1.40 -13.72 2.64
N PRO A 309 1.69 -14.37 3.79
CA PRO A 309 1.14 -13.99 5.09
C PRO A 309 1.62 -12.62 5.58
N ALA A 310 2.67 -12.05 4.94
CA ALA A 310 3.15 -10.71 5.23
C ALA A 310 2.27 -9.62 4.60
N LEU A 311 1.39 -9.97 3.66
CA LEU A 311 0.52 -9.03 2.99
C LEU A 311 -0.80 -8.90 3.76
N LEU A 312 -1.07 -7.69 4.23
CA LEU A 312 -2.30 -7.37 4.95
C LEU A 312 -3.04 -6.24 4.21
N PRO A 313 -4.37 -6.24 4.21
CA PRO A 313 -5.16 -5.11 3.72
C PRO A 313 -4.78 -3.81 4.43
N GLY A 314 -4.66 -2.72 3.69
CA GLY A 314 -4.28 -1.41 4.20
C GLY A 314 -2.77 -1.14 4.21
N LEU A 315 -1.91 -2.11 3.88
CA LEU A 315 -0.47 -1.87 3.79
C LEU A 315 -0.15 -0.94 2.62
N TYR A 316 0.68 0.06 2.91
CA TYR A 316 1.23 0.94 1.88
C TYR A 316 2.29 0.21 1.05
N VAL A 317 2.29 0.46 -0.26
CA VAL A 317 3.25 -0.11 -1.20
C VAL A 317 3.89 0.97 -2.07
N ARG A 318 5.16 0.76 -2.40
CA ARG A 318 5.84 1.45 -3.49
C ARG A 318 5.91 0.51 -4.67
N ALA A 319 5.47 0.97 -5.81
CA ALA A 319 5.37 0.14 -7.00
C ALA A 319 5.98 0.82 -8.22
N THR A 320 6.40 -0.01 -9.17
CA THR A 320 6.81 0.41 -10.51
C THR A 320 5.98 -0.36 -11.53
N ILE A 321 5.21 0.35 -12.33
CA ILE A 321 4.48 -0.24 -13.47
C ILE A 321 5.41 -0.24 -14.67
N GLU A 322 5.64 -1.40 -15.29
CA GLU A 322 6.43 -1.51 -16.52
C GLU A 322 5.59 -1.01 -17.70
N THR A 323 5.91 0.19 -18.19
CA THR A 323 5.12 0.86 -19.24
C THR A 323 5.64 0.63 -20.66
N GLY A 324 6.69 -0.17 -20.82
CA GLY A 324 7.29 -0.50 -22.13
C GLY A 324 8.80 -0.55 -22.09
N ARG A 325 9.42 -0.59 -23.24
CA ARG A 325 10.88 -0.51 -23.41
C ARG A 325 11.20 0.60 -24.40
N ASN A 326 12.11 1.46 -24.04
CA ASN A 326 12.63 2.50 -24.93
C ASN A 326 14.09 2.18 -25.25
N THR A 327 14.43 2.26 -26.52
CA THR A 327 15.82 2.20 -26.96
C THR A 327 16.50 3.50 -26.58
N VAL A 328 17.53 3.41 -25.74
CA VAL A 328 18.28 4.54 -25.20
C VAL A 328 19.77 4.27 -25.25
N PRO A 329 20.62 5.32 -25.39
CA PRO A 329 22.06 5.15 -25.32
C PRO A 329 22.47 4.68 -23.92
N THR A 330 23.29 3.64 -23.88
CA THR A 330 23.75 3.00 -22.64
C THR A 330 25.25 2.79 -22.62
N LEU A 331 25.80 2.70 -21.42
CA LEU A 331 27.14 2.18 -21.13
C LEU A 331 27.04 1.05 -20.10
N PRO A 332 28.01 0.11 -20.12
CA PRO A 332 28.14 -0.84 -19.01
C PRO A 332 28.27 -0.10 -17.67
N ASP A 333 27.71 -0.65 -16.59
CA ASP A 333 27.78 -0.03 -15.24
C ASP A 333 29.25 0.21 -14.81
N ALA A 334 30.17 -0.63 -15.25
CA ALA A 334 31.61 -0.49 -14.99
C ALA A 334 32.25 0.77 -15.64
N ALA A 335 31.56 1.42 -16.59
CA ALA A 335 32.00 2.65 -17.23
C ALA A 335 31.61 3.91 -16.46
N VAL A 336 30.64 3.78 -15.56
CA VAL A 336 30.04 4.90 -14.82
C VAL A 336 30.57 4.91 -13.39
N VAL A 337 31.18 6.01 -12.98
CA VAL A 337 31.71 6.20 -11.64
C VAL A 337 31.02 7.35 -10.94
N ARG A 338 30.82 7.21 -9.63
CA ARG A 338 30.22 8.27 -8.78
C ARG A 338 31.30 8.95 -7.96
N TYR A 339 31.32 10.29 -7.99
CA TYR A 339 32.20 11.08 -7.15
C TYR A 339 31.50 12.39 -6.74
N ALA A 340 31.62 12.78 -5.48
CA ALA A 340 31.00 13.98 -4.92
C ALA A 340 29.51 14.17 -5.27
N GLY A 341 28.74 13.07 -5.27
CA GLY A 341 27.29 13.09 -5.56
C GLY A 341 26.93 13.19 -7.03
N GLN A 342 27.88 13.25 -7.93
CA GLN A 342 27.69 13.29 -9.38
C GLN A 342 28.20 12.02 -10.05
N THR A 343 27.75 11.78 -11.29
CA THR A 343 28.17 10.64 -12.12
C THR A 343 29.08 11.10 -13.24
N TYR A 344 30.12 10.33 -13.47
CA TYR A 344 31.16 10.62 -14.43
C TYR A 344 31.49 9.40 -15.29
N GLY A 345 32.01 9.66 -16.48
CA GLY A 345 32.67 8.68 -17.33
C GLY A 345 34.02 9.20 -17.77
N PHE A 346 34.80 8.35 -18.41
CA PHE A 346 36.12 8.72 -18.96
C PHE A 346 36.14 8.57 -20.46
N ILE A 347 36.78 9.53 -21.15
CA ILE A 347 37.04 9.51 -22.57
C ILE A 347 38.54 9.62 -22.82
N PRO A 348 39.09 9.00 -23.90
CA PRO A 348 40.48 9.22 -24.29
C PRO A 348 40.79 10.70 -24.54
N ALA A 349 41.96 11.12 -24.17
CA ALA A 349 42.48 12.47 -24.38
C ALA A 349 43.88 12.43 -24.97
N SER A 350 44.41 13.57 -25.45
CA SER A 350 45.78 13.70 -25.90
C SER A 350 46.69 14.14 -24.72
N PRO A 351 47.94 13.62 -24.65
CA PRO A 351 48.55 12.60 -25.50
C PRO A 351 48.04 11.18 -25.18
N ALA A 352 48.42 10.20 -26.00
CA ALA A 352 48.02 8.79 -25.86
C ALA A 352 48.29 8.29 -24.42
N GLY A 353 47.35 7.54 -23.86
CA GLY A 353 47.39 7.09 -22.44
C GLY A 353 46.80 8.09 -21.45
N SER A 354 46.31 9.23 -21.94
CA SER A 354 45.56 10.18 -21.09
C SER A 354 44.05 9.97 -21.24
N TYR A 355 43.33 10.15 -20.12
CA TYR A 355 41.87 9.99 -20.04
C TYR A 355 41.28 11.17 -19.32
N ARG A 356 40.27 11.79 -19.91
CA ARG A 356 39.57 12.92 -19.31
C ARG A 356 38.30 12.45 -18.62
N MET A 357 38.09 12.86 -17.40
CA MET A 357 36.87 12.70 -16.64
C MET A 357 35.81 13.70 -17.15
N ILE A 358 34.63 13.23 -17.49
CA ILE A 358 33.52 14.06 -17.93
C ILE A 358 32.27 13.78 -17.12
N ALA A 359 31.50 14.82 -16.81
CA ALA A 359 30.18 14.65 -16.20
C ALA A 359 29.26 13.91 -17.19
N LEU A 360 28.68 12.83 -16.74
CA LEU A 360 27.83 11.97 -17.53
C LEU A 360 26.49 11.79 -16.82
N PRO A 361 25.47 12.60 -17.16
CA PRO A 361 24.14 12.43 -16.56
C PRO A 361 23.60 11.04 -16.90
N THR A 362 23.31 10.29 -15.86
CA THR A 362 22.80 8.93 -15.95
C THR A 362 21.29 8.87 -15.72
N GLY A 363 20.64 7.91 -16.36
CA GLY A 363 19.25 7.55 -16.14
C GLY A 363 19.14 6.22 -15.39
N ARG A 364 18.38 5.30 -15.95
CA ARG A 364 18.11 3.97 -15.38
C ARG A 364 19.27 3.03 -15.61
N SER A 365 19.41 2.06 -14.71
CA SER A 365 20.32 0.93 -14.87
C SER A 365 19.50 -0.36 -14.88
N GLU A 366 19.76 -1.24 -15.83
CA GLU A 366 19.10 -2.54 -16.02
C GLU A 366 20.08 -3.50 -16.68
N ASP A 367 20.13 -4.74 -16.24
CA ASP A 367 20.95 -5.83 -16.81
C ASP A 367 22.45 -5.49 -16.97
N GLY A 368 23.03 -4.69 -16.02
CA GLY A 368 24.44 -4.32 -16.05
C GLY A 368 24.78 -3.16 -16.99
N TYR A 369 23.77 -2.46 -17.50
CA TYR A 369 23.90 -1.28 -18.34
C TYR A 369 23.14 -0.09 -17.78
N THR A 370 23.79 1.07 -17.80
CA THR A 370 23.20 2.34 -17.36
C THR A 370 22.89 3.23 -18.57
N GLU A 371 21.66 3.76 -18.60
CA GLU A 371 21.25 4.83 -19.51
C GLU A 371 22.11 6.06 -19.28
N VAL A 372 22.66 6.63 -20.35
CA VAL A 372 23.49 7.84 -20.26
C VAL A 372 23.00 8.88 -21.28
N LYS A 373 23.02 10.14 -20.81
CA LYS A 373 22.78 11.27 -21.72
C LYS A 373 24.14 11.75 -22.24
N ARG A 374 24.37 11.58 -23.55
CA ARG A 374 25.61 12.08 -24.17
C ARG A 374 25.64 13.61 -24.03
N PRO A 375 26.72 14.19 -23.50
CA PRO A 375 26.92 15.63 -23.52
C PRO A 375 26.90 16.18 -24.95
N ALA A 376 26.25 17.33 -25.17
CA ALA A 376 26.03 17.89 -26.49
C ALA A 376 27.34 18.28 -27.22
N ASN A 377 28.41 18.52 -26.47
CA ASN A 377 29.74 18.88 -26.96
C ASN A 377 30.59 17.69 -27.45
N LEU A 378 30.07 16.44 -27.32
CA LEU A 378 30.80 15.25 -27.74
C LEU A 378 30.25 14.68 -29.05
N PRO A 379 31.14 14.34 -30.01
CA PRO A 379 30.77 13.64 -31.25
C PRO A 379 30.05 12.29 -30.97
N ALA A 380 29.24 11.84 -31.89
CA ALA A 380 28.55 10.54 -31.78
C ALA A 380 29.53 9.35 -31.76
N THR A 381 30.70 9.52 -32.35
CA THR A 381 31.76 8.52 -32.46
C THR A 381 32.73 8.52 -31.27
N THR A 382 32.47 9.30 -30.22
CA THR A 382 33.34 9.36 -29.04
C THR A 382 33.43 8.00 -28.41
N ALA A 383 34.67 7.53 -28.21
CA ALA A 383 34.94 6.33 -27.44
C ALA A 383 34.89 6.65 -25.93
N PHE A 384 34.35 5.75 -25.14
CA PHE A 384 34.31 5.81 -23.66
C PHE A 384 35.11 4.67 -23.07
N VAL A 385 35.64 4.85 -21.88
CA VAL A 385 36.21 3.75 -21.11
C VAL A 385 35.04 2.92 -20.56
N VAL A 386 34.88 1.73 -21.09
CA VAL A 386 33.77 0.81 -20.72
C VAL A 386 34.15 -0.15 -19.60
N LYS A 387 35.43 -0.27 -19.30
CA LYS A 387 35.95 -1.09 -18.19
C LYS A 387 37.18 -0.41 -17.56
N GLY A 388 37.30 -0.48 -16.23
CA GLY A 388 38.45 0.10 -15.50
C GLY A 388 38.28 1.59 -15.15
N ALA A 389 37.10 2.19 -15.31
CA ALA A 389 36.83 3.59 -15.00
C ALA A 389 37.11 3.93 -13.50
N TYR A 390 36.83 3.01 -12.58
CA TYR A 390 37.13 3.21 -11.17
C TYR A 390 38.65 3.37 -10.88
N SER A 391 39.49 2.61 -11.57
CA SER A 391 40.95 2.73 -11.42
C SER A 391 41.46 4.10 -11.90
N LEU A 392 40.84 4.64 -12.97
CA LEU A 392 41.13 6.01 -13.42
C LEU A 392 40.72 7.06 -12.40
N LEU A 393 39.53 6.91 -11.80
CA LEU A 393 39.08 7.82 -10.76
C LEU A 393 39.99 7.78 -9.53
N ALA A 394 40.36 6.58 -9.07
CA ALA A 394 41.26 6.39 -7.93
C ALA A 394 42.60 7.09 -8.15
N LYS A 395 43.22 6.89 -9.34
CA LYS A 395 44.47 7.54 -9.66
C LYS A 395 44.36 9.05 -9.78
N LEU A 396 43.27 9.54 -10.42
CA LEU A 396 43.02 10.98 -10.55
C LEU A 396 42.93 11.69 -9.21
N LYS A 397 42.34 11.01 -8.21
CA LYS A 397 42.15 11.60 -6.89
C LYS A 397 43.39 11.46 -5.97
N ASN A 398 44.12 10.36 -6.09
CA ASN A 398 45.39 10.22 -5.36
C ASN A 398 46.43 11.23 -5.83
N THR A 399 46.48 11.59 -7.12
CA THR A 399 47.40 12.66 -7.59
C THR A 399 46.94 14.05 -7.20
N ALA A 400 45.65 14.27 -6.86
CA ALA A 400 45.13 15.57 -6.40
C ALA A 400 45.33 15.80 -4.89
N ASP A 401 45.60 14.76 -4.10
CA ASP A 401 45.88 14.84 -2.66
C ASP A 401 47.39 14.95 -2.35
N GLU A 402 48.28 14.86 -3.36
CA GLU A 402 49.73 14.98 -3.21
C GLU A 402 50.28 16.38 -3.58
N ASP A 403 49.45 17.31 -4.08
CA ASP A 403 49.76 18.71 -4.35
C ASP A 403 49.10 19.63 -3.27
#